data_f491a41aeb46c57dff5f63d323dba880
#
_entry.id   f491a41aeb46c57dff5f63d323dba880
#
_cell.length_a   1.000
_cell.length_b   1.000
_cell.length_c   1.000
_cell.angle_alpha   90.00
_cell.angle_beta   90.00
_cell.angle_gamma   90.00
#
_symmetry.space_group_name_H-M   'P 1'
#
loop_
_entity.id
_entity.type
_entity.pdbx_description
1 polymer ?
#
loop_
_entity_poly.entity_id
_entity_poly.type
_entity_poly.pdbx_seq_one_letter_code
_entity_poly.pdbx_strand_id
1 'polypeptide(L)'
;MKYLDSPQPPNLPYAPQDWSPQYQEQFNNVLRLYFNRLSNVTKNLLGPEGGQFLNIPFGAFYDTTDQTAASTTTAYPITVNTTSIANNVSIVDNSKLTFAVEGVYNIQFSIQLSNNDNATQDIDIWFSKNGSDIADSNSRFGLAPRKSAGDPYHVIGSLNFIESFQAEDYVELYWRSSSTNAYIEYYSAPSSPTRPAIPSVILTATFVSSVPE
;
A
#
# COMPACT_ATOMS: atom_id res chain seq x y z
N MET A 1 -15.04 -11.10 -7.20
CA MET A 1 -14.38 -11.46 -5.94
C MET A 1 -14.98 -12.78 -5.46
N LYS A 2 -14.18 -13.78 -5.07
CA LYS A 2 -14.67 -15.02 -4.47
C LYS A 2 -14.85 -14.77 -2.99
N TYR A 3 -16.04 -15.03 -2.46
CA TYR A 3 -16.33 -14.93 -1.03
C TYR A 3 -16.46 -16.32 -0.42
N LEU A 4 -16.02 -16.47 0.82
CA LEU A 4 -16.35 -17.64 1.63
C LEU A 4 -17.58 -17.32 2.45
N ASP A 5 -18.64 -18.13 2.30
CA ASP A 5 -19.80 -18.03 3.17
C ASP A 5 -19.41 -18.53 4.56
N SER A 6 -19.60 -17.68 5.58
CA SER A 6 -19.41 -18.08 6.97
C SER A 6 -20.43 -19.18 7.32
N PRO A 7 -19.98 -20.35 7.78
CA PRO A 7 -20.90 -21.40 8.21
C PRO A 7 -21.68 -20.93 9.43
N GLN A 8 -22.98 -20.70 9.25
CA GLN A 8 -23.87 -20.33 10.36
C GLN A 8 -24.12 -21.54 11.26
N PRO A 9 -24.17 -21.33 12.59
CA PRO A 9 -24.51 -22.40 13.52
C PRO A 9 -25.89 -22.98 13.17
N PRO A 10 -26.05 -24.31 13.15
CA PRO A 10 -27.30 -24.91 12.78
C PRO A 10 -28.34 -24.81 13.92
N ASN A 11 -29.60 -24.62 13.56
CA ASN A 11 -30.69 -24.84 14.52
C ASN A 11 -30.81 -26.34 14.79
N LEU A 12 -30.47 -26.75 15.99
CA LEU A 12 -30.62 -28.14 16.41
C LEU A 12 -32.08 -28.44 16.77
N PRO A 13 -32.60 -29.65 16.45
CA PRO A 13 -33.96 -30.04 16.84
C PRO A 13 -34.06 -30.15 18.37
N TYR A 14 -35.23 -29.84 18.91
CA TYR A 14 -35.52 -30.05 20.36
C TYR A 14 -35.53 -31.52 20.72
N ALA A 15 -34.86 -31.89 21.81
CA ALA A 15 -34.86 -33.26 22.29
C ALA A 15 -36.26 -33.68 22.72
N PRO A 16 -36.78 -34.83 22.27
CA PRO A 16 -38.03 -35.41 22.79
C PRO A 16 -37.83 -35.89 24.22
N GLN A 17 -38.96 -36.10 24.96
CA GLN A 17 -38.90 -36.67 26.30
C GLN A 17 -38.41 -38.10 26.34
N ASP A 18 -38.76 -38.88 25.31
CA ASP A 18 -38.34 -40.27 25.15
C ASP A 18 -37.33 -40.38 24.00
N TRP A 19 -36.49 -41.42 24.03
CA TRP A 19 -35.56 -41.69 23.01
C TRP A 19 -36.22 -41.98 21.64
N SER A 20 -35.81 -41.27 20.60
CA SER A 20 -36.34 -41.36 19.25
C SER A 20 -35.21 -41.56 18.23
N PRO A 21 -35.19 -42.70 17.49
CA PRO A 21 -34.23 -42.90 16.43
C PRO A 21 -34.29 -41.83 15.35
N GLN A 22 -35.47 -41.35 14.98
CA GLN A 22 -35.68 -40.31 13.99
C GLN A 22 -35.06 -38.98 14.44
N TYR A 23 -35.21 -38.62 15.72
CA TYR A 23 -34.56 -37.45 16.29
C TYR A 23 -33.03 -37.59 16.20
N GLN A 24 -32.49 -38.75 16.57
CA GLN A 24 -31.05 -38.98 16.55
C GLN A 24 -30.48 -38.89 15.11
N GLU A 25 -31.20 -39.44 14.13
CA GLU A 25 -30.81 -39.35 12.72
C GLU A 25 -30.85 -37.88 12.22
N GLN A 26 -31.90 -37.17 12.55
CA GLN A 26 -32.04 -35.75 12.19
C GLN A 26 -30.93 -34.89 12.82
N PHE A 27 -30.64 -35.08 14.10
CA PHE A 27 -29.58 -34.42 14.82
C PHE A 27 -28.22 -34.69 14.19
N ASN A 28 -27.90 -35.96 13.96
CA ASN A 28 -26.64 -36.36 13.32
C ASN A 28 -26.50 -35.77 11.91
N ASN A 29 -27.60 -35.76 11.14
CA ASN A 29 -27.59 -35.22 9.78
C ASN A 29 -27.31 -33.68 9.77
N VAL A 30 -27.96 -32.95 10.67
CA VAL A 30 -27.73 -31.49 10.82
C VAL A 30 -26.28 -31.21 11.19
N LEU A 31 -25.72 -31.93 12.16
CA LEU A 31 -24.32 -31.77 12.55
C LEU A 31 -23.36 -32.13 11.40
N ARG A 32 -23.61 -33.26 10.71
CA ARG A 32 -22.79 -33.69 9.58
C ARG A 32 -22.75 -32.63 8.48
N LEU A 33 -23.89 -32.04 8.13
CA LEU A 33 -23.96 -30.97 7.13
C LEU A 33 -23.20 -29.72 7.57
N TYR A 34 -23.31 -29.36 8.84
CA TYR A 34 -22.55 -28.22 9.37
C TYR A 34 -21.04 -28.46 9.32
N PHE A 35 -20.57 -29.61 9.80
CA PHE A 35 -19.14 -29.94 9.79
C PHE A 35 -18.60 -30.09 8.36
N ASN A 36 -19.39 -30.60 7.41
CA ASN A 36 -18.99 -30.63 6.01
C ASN A 36 -18.81 -29.22 5.42
N ARG A 37 -19.73 -28.29 5.73
CA ARG A 37 -19.59 -26.89 5.32
C ARG A 37 -18.35 -26.23 5.94
N LEU A 38 -18.15 -26.41 7.24
CA LEU A 38 -16.99 -25.91 7.96
C LEU A 38 -15.69 -26.46 7.37
N SER A 39 -15.63 -27.77 7.12
CA SER A 39 -14.48 -28.42 6.51
C SER A 39 -14.18 -27.87 5.10
N ASN A 40 -15.20 -27.63 4.29
CA ASN A 40 -15.04 -27.08 2.94
C ASN A 40 -14.51 -25.63 3.00
N VAL A 41 -15.04 -24.79 3.89
CA VAL A 41 -14.55 -23.42 4.09
C VAL A 41 -13.09 -23.44 4.54
N THR A 42 -12.78 -24.26 5.55
CA THR A 42 -11.42 -24.39 6.08
C THR A 42 -10.45 -24.91 5.02
N LYS A 43 -10.85 -25.94 4.26
CA LYS A 43 -10.04 -26.50 3.17
C LYS A 43 -9.75 -25.46 2.08
N ASN A 44 -10.75 -24.64 1.71
CA ASN A 44 -10.56 -23.58 0.73
C ASN A 44 -9.65 -22.49 1.26
N LEU A 45 -9.80 -22.08 2.53
CA LEU A 45 -8.98 -21.03 3.15
C LEU A 45 -7.52 -21.46 3.34
N LEU A 46 -7.28 -22.71 3.73
CA LEU A 46 -5.93 -23.27 3.94
C LEU A 46 -5.32 -23.87 2.66
N GLY A 47 -6.10 -23.95 1.57
CA GLY A 47 -5.63 -24.45 0.29
C GLY A 47 -4.73 -23.45 -0.47
N PRO A 48 -4.14 -23.88 -1.61
CA PRO A 48 -3.23 -23.05 -2.40
C PRO A 48 -3.82 -21.71 -2.89
N GLU A 49 -5.15 -21.65 -3.01
CA GLU A 49 -5.88 -20.46 -3.45
C GLU A 49 -6.47 -19.64 -2.28
N GLY A 50 -6.14 -19.99 -1.03
CA GLY A 50 -6.76 -19.39 0.18
C GLY A 50 -6.67 -17.88 0.23
N GLY A 51 -5.56 -17.31 -0.21
CA GLY A 51 -5.36 -15.86 -0.29
C GLY A 51 -6.38 -15.11 -1.15
N GLN A 52 -7.04 -15.77 -2.11
CA GLN A 52 -8.08 -15.16 -2.96
C GLN A 52 -9.37 -14.83 -2.19
N PHE A 53 -9.57 -15.44 -1.02
CA PHE A 53 -10.75 -15.23 -0.18
C PHE A 53 -10.53 -14.15 0.90
N LEU A 54 -9.28 -13.69 1.07
CA LEU A 54 -8.95 -12.66 2.03
C LEU A 54 -9.07 -11.28 1.37
N ASN A 55 -9.80 -10.37 2.01
CA ASN A 55 -9.92 -8.99 1.57
C ASN A 55 -8.76 -8.15 2.15
N ILE A 56 -7.53 -8.51 1.82
CA ILE A 56 -6.31 -7.89 2.34
C ILE A 56 -6.19 -6.48 1.75
N PRO A 57 -6.00 -5.44 2.58
CA PRO A 57 -5.75 -4.07 2.10
C PRO A 57 -4.41 -3.96 1.35
N PHE A 58 -4.43 -3.28 0.22
CA PHE A 58 -3.24 -2.95 -0.55
C PHE A 58 -3.49 -1.75 -1.47
N GLY A 59 -2.43 -1.13 -1.94
CA GLY A 59 -2.49 -0.09 -2.95
C GLY A 59 -1.19 0.05 -3.72
N ALA A 60 -1.31 0.37 -5.02
CA ALA A 60 -0.20 0.73 -5.89
C ALA A 60 -0.58 1.99 -6.67
N PHE A 61 0.23 3.02 -6.53
CA PHE A 61 -0.01 4.36 -7.03
C PHE A 61 1.24 4.89 -7.71
N TYR A 62 1.07 5.89 -8.59
CA TYR A 62 2.20 6.52 -9.25
C TYR A 62 1.88 7.97 -9.66
N ASP A 63 2.92 8.75 -9.94
CA ASP A 63 2.79 10.09 -10.49
C ASP A 63 3.42 10.18 -11.88
N THR A 64 2.81 11.02 -12.74
CA THR A 64 3.20 11.21 -14.14
C THR A 64 3.61 12.66 -14.44
N THR A 65 4.03 13.39 -13.41
CA THR A 65 4.45 14.79 -13.52
C THR A 65 5.78 15.03 -12.83
N ASP A 66 6.49 16.06 -13.27
CA ASP A 66 7.65 16.57 -12.55
C ASP A 66 7.21 17.29 -11.27
N GLN A 67 7.98 17.14 -10.19
CA GLN A 67 7.75 17.85 -8.93
C GLN A 67 8.99 18.64 -8.58
N THR A 68 8.86 19.97 -8.58
CA THR A 68 9.95 20.91 -8.33
C THR A 68 9.76 21.66 -7.02
N ALA A 69 10.84 21.90 -6.28
CA ALA A 69 10.82 22.73 -5.09
C ALA A 69 10.92 24.20 -5.48
N ALA A 70 9.94 25.01 -5.11
CA ALA A 70 10.00 26.46 -5.31
C ALA A 70 10.99 27.15 -4.35
N SER A 71 11.34 26.50 -3.24
CA SER A 71 12.25 27.00 -2.20
C SER A 71 13.06 25.86 -1.59
N THR A 72 14.30 26.13 -1.24
CA THR A 72 15.20 25.18 -0.56
C THR A 72 14.96 25.11 0.95
N THR A 73 14.14 25.98 1.50
CA THR A 73 13.84 26.07 2.93
C THR A 73 12.43 25.57 3.28
N THR A 74 11.68 25.13 2.28
CA THR A 74 10.30 24.65 2.44
C THR A 74 10.23 23.16 2.13
N ALA A 75 9.46 22.43 2.93
CA ALA A 75 9.09 21.05 2.66
C ALA A 75 7.80 21.00 1.83
N TYR A 76 7.72 20.06 0.92
CA TYR A 76 6.58 19.87 0.03
C TYR A 76 6.06 18.42 0.17
N PRO A 77 4.74 18.20 0.12
CA PRO A 77 4.23 16.85 -0.01
C PRO A 77 4.57 16.30 -1.41
N ILE A 78 4.94 15.03 -1.46
CA ILE A 78 5.11 14.31 -2.72
C ILE A 78 3.72 13.98 -3.26
N THR A 79 3.48 14.35 -4.51
CA THR A 79 2.19 14.09 -5.18
C THR A 79 2.16 12.74 -5.86
N VAL A 80 0.96 12.18 -5.94
CA VAL A 80 0.63 10.91 -6.59
C VAL A 80 -0.72 11.07 -7.29
N ASN A 81 -0.73 11.08 -8.61
CA ASN A 81 -1.91 11.45 -9.40
C ASN A 81 -2.68 10.26 -9.98
N THR A 82 -2.16 9.05 -9.88
CA THR A 82 -2.76 7.87 -10.53
C THR A 82 -2.79 6.67 -9.60
N THR A 83 -3.97 6.03 -9.50
CA THR A 83 -4.14 4.73 -8.85
C THR A 83 -4.04 3.62 -9.89
N SER A 84 -3.10 2.70 -9.74
CA SER A 84 -2.99 1.51 -10.59
C SER A 84 -3.96 0.42 -10.13
N ILE A 85 -3.83 -0.02 -8.89
CA ILE A 85 -4.74 -0.94 -8.22
C ILE A 85 -4.82 -0.58 -6.74
N ALA A 86 -5.99 -0.73 -6.13
CA ALA A 86 -6.13 -0.51 -4.69
C ALA A 86 -7.31 -1.31 -4.11
N ASN A 87 -7.19 -1.64 -2.84
CA ASN A 87 -8.23 -2.25 -2.03
C ASN A 87 -8.10 -1.77 -0.58
N ASN A 88 -9.10 -1.05 -0.07
CA ASN A 88 -9.09 -0.46 1.28
C ASN A 88 -7.89 0.47 1.58
N VAL A 89 -7.19 0.93 0.55
CA VAL A 89 -6.15 1.96 0.59
C VAL A 89 -6.40 2.91 -0.57
N SER A 90 -6.31 4.22 -0.35
CA SER A 90 -6.60 5.23 -1.36
C SER A 90 -5.67 6.43 -1.26
N ILE A 91 -5.57 7.20 -2.35
CA ILE A 91 -4.94 8.52 -2.34
C ILE A 91 -6.04 9.58 -2.24
N VAL A 92 -5.92 10.48 -1.28
CA VAL A 92 -6.78 11.65 -1.09
C VAL A 92 -5.92 12.91 -1.24
N ASP A 93 -6.48 13.97 -1.80
CA ASP A 93 -5.81 15.25 -2.05
C ASP A 93 -4.48 15.12 -2.81
N ASN A 94 -4.32 14.10 -3.63
CA ASN A 94 -3.12 13.78 -4.42
C ASN A 94 -1.83 13.49 -3.62
N SER A 95 -1.86 13.43 -2.29
CA SER A 95 -0.67 13.17 -1.46
C SER A 95 -0.93 12.25 -0.27
N LYS A 96 -2.17 12.20 0.23
CA LYS A 96 -2.54 11.47 1.43
C LYS A 96 -2.85 10.02 1.11
N LEU A 97 -1.95 9.11 1.45
CA LEU A 97 -2.19 7.68 1.41
C LEU A 97 -3.03 7.30 2.64
N THR A 98 -4.33 7.03 2.43
CA THR A 98 -5.33 6.82 3.48
C THR A 98 -5.69 5.35 3.61
N PHE A 99 -5.85 4.86 4.83
CA PHE A 99 -6.12 3.47 5.18
C PHE A 99 -7.55 3.32 5.72
N ALA A 100 -8.41 2.59 5.03
CA ALA A 100 -9.79 2.33 5.49
C ALA A 100 -9.87 1.26 6.59
N VAL A 101 -8.82 0.50 6.80
CA VAL A 101 -8.75 -0.61 7.78
C VAL A 101 -7.51 -0.41 8.65
N GLU A 102 -7.68 -0.54 9.96
CA GLU A 102 -6.56 -0.51 10.91
C GLU A 102 -5.59 -1.68 10.68
N GLY A 103 -4.31 -1.46 10.95
CA GLY A 103 -3.31 -2.51 10.83
C GLY A 103 -1.89 -1.99 10.74
N VAL A 104 -0.97 -2.91 10.64
CA VAL A 104 0.42 -2.65 10.30
C VAL A 104 0.58 -2.74 8.79
N TYR A 105 1.14 -1.70 8.18
CA TYR A 105 1.36 -1.64 6.75
C TYR A 105 2.83 -1.49 6.41
N ASN A 106 3.22 -2.15 5.33
CA ASN A 106 4.49 -1.94 4.66
C ASN A 106 4.27 -0.93 3.54
N ILE A 107 4.94 0.22 3.62
CA ILE A 107 4.90 1.29 2.64
C ILE A 107 6.25 1.33 1.93
N GLN A 108 6.23 1.31 0.61
CA GLN A 108 7.43 1.41 -0.21
C GLN A 108 7.27 2.53 -1.22
N PHE A 109 8.33 3.27 -1.44
CA PHE A 109 8.40 4.22 -2.54
C PHE A 109 9.63 3.98 -3.42
N SER A 110 9.49 4.39 -4.67
CA SER A 110 10.56 4.52 -5.65
C SER A 110 10.36 5.83 -6.38
N ILE A 111 11.35 6.74 -6.32
CA ILE A 111 11.27 8.12 -6.79
C ILE A 111 12.44 8.39 -7.73
N GLN A 112 12.15 8.95 -8.90
CA GLN A 112 13.15 9.38 -9.86
C GLN A 112 13.71 10.75 -9.44
N LEU A 113 14.92 10.78 -8.91
CA LEU A 113 15.59 12.00 -8.46
C LEU A 113 16.56 12.48 -9.53
N SER A 114 16.51 13.77 -9.84
CA SER A 114 17.32 14.41 -10.87
C SER A 114 18.04 15.64 -10.33
N ASN A 115 19.31 15.85 -10.71
CA ASN A 115 20.08 17.02 -10.39
C ASN A 115 20.64 17.69 -11.66
N ASN A 116 20.15 18.88 -11.95
CA ASN A 116 20.61 19.70 -13.09
C ASN A 116 21.60 20.80 -12.68
N ASP A 117 22.11 20.75 -11.45
CA ASP A 117 23.18 21.65 -10.98
C ASP A 117 24.57 21.12 -11.34
N ASN A 118 25.54 22.02 -11.36
CA ASN A 118 26.96 21.69 -11.50
C ASN A 118 27.66 21.35 -10.17
N ALA A 119 26.89 21.26 -9.07
CA ALA A 119 27.34 20.88 -7.75
C ALA A 119 26.51 19.70 -7.21
N THR A 120 27.05 19.00 -6.24
CA THR A 120 26.30 17.98 -5.48
C THR A 120 25.14 18.62 -4.75
N GLN A 121 23.97 17.98 -4.80
CA GLN A 121 22.77 18.42 -4.10
C GLN A 121 22.19 17.28 -3.25
N ASP A 122 21.45 17.65 -2.21
CA ASP A 122 20.77 16.70 -1.34
C ASP A 122 19.26 16.83 -1.45
N ILE A 123 18.58 15.68 -1.48
CA ILE A 123 17.13 15.58 -1.31
C ILE A 123 16.86 14.78 -0.04
N ASP A 124 16.13 15.37 0.90
CA ASP A 124 15.64 14.70 2.10
C ASP A 124 14.20 14.27 1.86
N ILE A 125 13.84 13.04 2.26
CA ILE A 125 12.49 12.48 2.15
C ILE A 125 12.12 11.81 3.47
N TRP A 126 10.92 12.10 4.00
CA TRP A 126 10.41 11.54 5.25
C TRP A 126 8.91 11.29 5.20
N PHE A 127 8.41 10.61 6.21
CA PHE A 127 6.99 10.32 6.37
C PHE A 127 6.34 11.26 7.40
N SER A 128 5.12 11.71 7.10
CA SER A 128 4.25 12.47 8.00
C SER A 128 2.92 11.75 8.13
N LYS A 129 2.53 11.40 9.37
CA LYS A 129 1.28 10.72 9.69
C LYS A 129 0.30 11.70 10.30
N ASN A 130 -0.88 11.84 9.70
CA ASN A 130 -1.93 12.74 10.17
C ASN A 130 -1.44 14.19 10.39
N GLY A 131 -0.51 14.65 9.53
CA GLY A 131 0.08 15.99 9.59
C GLY A 131 1.21 16.16 10.62
N SER A 132 1.69 15.08 11.24
CA SER A 132 2.83 15.10 12.16
C SER A 132 3.96 14.24 11.62
N ASP A 133 5.17 14.79 11.55
CA ASP A 133 6.34 14.07 11.05
C ASP A 133 6.66 12.86 11.94
N ILE A 134 6.91 11.71 11.32
CA ILE A 134 7.33 10.50 12.03
C ILE A 134 8.81 10.62 12.36
N ALA A 135 9.16 10.52 13.65
CA ALA A 135 10.54 10.56 14.11
C ALA A 135 11.38 9.48 13.44
N ASP A 136 12.62 9.79 13.09
CA ASP A 136 13.62 8.89 12.50
C ASP A 136 13.22 8.29 11.13
N SER A 137 12.20 8.83 10.45
CA SER A 137 11.77 8.40 9.13
C SER A 137 12.49 9.12 7.98
N ASN A 138 13.31 10.15 8.26
CA ASN A 138 13.99 10.95 7.25
C ASN A 138 15.17 10.20 6.63
N SER A 139 15.25 10.25 5.30
CA SER A 139 16.35 9.70 4.51
C SER A 139 16.92 10.75 3.58
N ARG A 140 18.25 10.84 3.50
CA ARG A 140 18.96 11.75 2.62
C ARG A 140 19.53 11.04 1.41
N PHE A 141 19.25 11.59 0.24
CA PHE A 141 19.76 11.16 -1.05
C PHE A 141 20.71 12.23 -1.60
N GLY A 142 22.00 11.89 -1.64
CA GLY A 142 23.02 12.77 -2.26
C GLY A 142 23.07 12.56 -3.79
N LEU A 143 22.88 13.62 -4.55
CA LEU A 143 22.89 13.60 -6.01
C LEU A 143 24.18 14.25 -6.51
N ALA A 144 24.96 13.52 -7.32
CA ALA A 144 26.15 14.07 -7.95
C ALA A 144 25.80 15.24 -8.90
N PRO A 145 26.78 16.08 -9.26
CA PRO A 145 26.58 17.12 -10.26
C PRO A 145 26.09 16.56 -11.59
N ARG A 146 25.36 17.39 -12.36
CA ARG A 146 24.96 17.03 -13.73
C ARG A 146 26.19 16.63 -14.58
N LYS A 147 25.99 15.76 -15.53
CA LYS A 147 27.06 15.30 -16.44
C LYS A 147 27.53 16.38 -17.40
N SER A 148 26.58 17.17 -17.94
CA SER A 148 26.82 18.32 -18.78
C SER A 148 25.61 19.27 -18.79
N ALA A 149 25.69 20.40 -19.44
CA ALA A 149 24.55 21.28 -19.62
C ALA A 149 23.44 20.54 -20.41
N GLY A 150 22.25 20.43 -19.81
CA GLY A 150 21.12 19.69 -20.39
C GLY A 150 21.17 18.16 -20.23
N ASP A 151 22.16 17.61 -19.51
CA ASP A 151 22.23 16.16 -19.17
C ASP A 151 22.33 16.00 -17.64
N PRO A 152 21.19 15.98 -16.93
CA PRO A 152 21.15 15.86 -15.48
C PRO A 152 21.77 14.56 -14.97
N TYR A 153 22.14 14.54 -13.71
CA TYR A 153 22.41 13.32 -12.96
C TYR A 153 21.10 12.72 -12.48
N HIS A 154 20.94 11.40 -12.62
CA HIS A 154 19.74 10.67 -12.23
C HIS A 154 20.06 9.57 -11.23
N VAL A 155 19.19 9.41 -10.23
CA VAL A 155 19.25 8.30 -9.28
C VAL A 155 17.85 7.94 -8.82
N ILE A 156 17.66 6.68 -8.49
CA ILE A 156 16.41 6.22 -7.87
C ILE A 156 16.57 6.25 -6.35
N GLY A 157 15.76 7.09 -5.69
CA GLY A 157 15.58 7.04 -4.25
C GLY A 157 14.49 6.04 -3.91
N SER A 158 14.79 5.07 -3.06
CA SER A 158 13.79 4.09 -2.64
C SER A 158 13.98 3.73 -1.18
N LEU A 159 12.87 3.51 -0.48
CA LEU A 159 12.85 3.10 0.92
C LEU A 159 11.61 2.23 1.18
N ASN A 160 11.76 1.38 2.17
CA ASN A 160 10.69 0.58 2.74
C ASN A 160 10.49 1.00 4.21
N PHE A 161 9.24 1.22 4.60
CA PHE A 161 8.88 1.67 5.94
C PHE A 161 7.68 0.86 6.44
N ILE A 162 7.73 0.39 7.70
CA ILE A 162 6.64 -0.34 8.33
C ILE A 162 6.10 0.51 9.47
N GLU A 163 4.79 0.76 9.46
CA GLU A 163 4.12 1.59 10.45
C GLU A 163 2.69 1.06 10.73
N SER A 164 2.19 1.33 11.93
CA SER A 164 0.81 1.02 12.32
C SER A 164 -0.12 2.19 12.01
N PHE A 165 -1.33 1.90 11.54
CA PHE A 165 -2.36 2.89 11.25
C PHE A 165 -3.70 2.45 11.84
N GLN A 166 -4.46 3.43 12.36
CA GLN A 166 -5.87 3.24 12.66
C GLN A 166 -6.70 3.41 11.38
N ALA A 167 -7.96 2.98 11.41
CA ALA A 167 -8.88 3.27 10.31
C ALA A 167 -8.99 4.80 10.11
N GLU A 168 -8.99 5.24 8.86
CA GLU A 168 -9.01 6.64 8.41
C GLU A 168 -7.72 7.44 8.70
N ASP A 169 -6.68 6.84 9.28
CA ASP A 169 -5.35 7.45 9.29
C ASP A 169 -4.82 7.63 7.88
N TYR A 170 -4.00 8.66 7.70
CA TYR A 170 -3.25 8.84 6.45
C TYR A 170 -1.77 9.08 6.70
N VAL A 171 -0.96 8.79 5.69
CA VAL A 171 0.46 9.13 5.65
C VAL A 171 0.77 9.87 4.35
N GLU A 172 1.63 10.86 4.45
CA GLU A 172 2.20 11.59 3.32
C GLU A 172 3.71 11.42 3.29
N LEU A 173 4.28 11.41 2.10
CA LEU A 173 5.71 11.59 1.89
C LEU A 173 5.99 13.07 1.73
N TYR A 174 6.85 13.63 2.55
CA TYR A 174 7.37 14.98 2.39
C TYR A 174 8.79 14.94 1.86
N TRP A 175 9.15 15.96 1.10
CA TRP A 175 10.49 16.11 0.60
C TRP A 175 10.97 17.56 0.65
N ARG A 176 12.28 17.72 0.68
CA ARG A 176 12.99 18.97 0.61
C ARG A 176 14.22 18.80 -0.28
N SER A 177 14.57 19.82 -1.06
CA SER A 177 15.79 19.86 -1.85
C SER A 177 16.73 20.97 -1.39
N SER A 178 18.03 20.75 -1.47
CA SER A 178 19.06 21.79 -1.26
C SER A 178 19.18 22.76 -2.44
N SER A 179 18.59 22.44 -3.59
CA SER A 179 18.57 23.27 -4.80
C SER A 179 17.23 23.16 -5.53
N THR A 180 16.76 24.26 -6.12
CA THR A 180 15.59 24.25 -7.00
C THR A 180 15.83 23.55 -8.35
N ASN A 181 17.09 23.23 -8.66
CA ASN A 181 17.49 22.46 -9.84
C ASN A 181 17.67 20.95 -9.55
N ALA A 182 17.44 20.53 -8.29
CA ALA A 182 17.32 19.12 -7.94
C ALA A 182 15.85 18.83 -7.63
N TYR A 183 15.26 17.89 -8.36
CA TYR A 183 13.81 17.69 -8.44
C TYR A 183 13.44 16.22 -8.66
N ILE A 184 12.16 15.93 -8.59
CA ILE A 184 11.56 14.63 -8.88
C ILE A 184 11.08 14.66 -10.33
N GLU A 185 11.53 13.70 -11.17
CA GLU A 185 11.40 13.77 -12.62
C GLU A 185 10.54 12.65 -13.21
N TYR A 186 9.66 13.02 -14.13
CA TYR A 186 8.87 12.13 -14.97
C TYR A 186 9.47 12.04 -16.38
N TYR A 187 9.48 10.86 -16.97
CA TYR A 187 9.87 10.67 -18.36
C TYR A 187 8.71 10.13 -19.20
N SER A 188 8.33 10.87 -20.22
CA SER A 188 7.35 10.40 -21.18
C SER A 188 7.86 9.19 -21.97
N ALA A 189 6.96 8.39 -22.50
CA ALA A 189 7.30 7.24 -23.34
C ALA A 189 8.03 7.70 -24.61
N PRO A 190 9.29 7.26 -24.85
CA PRO A 190 10.02 7.61 -26.06
C PRO A 190 9.57 6.75 -27.24
N SER A 191 9.76 7.28 -28.45
CA SER A 191 9.42 6.58 -29.69
C SER A 191 10.57 5.71 -30.26
N SER A 192 11.81 5.96 -29.84
CA SER A 192 12.98 5.24 -30.39
C SER A 192 14.06 4.97 -29.31
N PRO A 193 14.21 3.72 -28.84
CA PRO A 193 13.30 2.62 -29.01
C PRO A 193 11.96 2.87 -28.25
N THR A 194 10.87 2.33 -28.75
CA THR A 194 9.59 2.41 -28.04
C THR A 194 9.70 1.68 -26.71
N ARG A 195 9.39 2.38 -25.62
CA ARG A 195 9.40 1.83 -24.26
C ARG A 195 8.35 2.57 -23.39
N PRO A 196 7.91 1.99 -22.27
CA PRO A 196 6.99 2.67 -21.35
C PRO A 196 7.57 3.98 -20.81
N ALA A 197 6.68 4.89 -20.40
CA ALA A 197 7.03 6.05 -19.59
C ALA A 197 7.62 5.62 -18.25
N ILE A 198 8.38 6.50 -17.61
CA ILE A 198 8.93 6.30 -16.27
C ILE A 198 8.19 7.24 -15.33
N PRO A 199 7.37 6.72 -14.41
CA PRO A 199 6.73 7.53 -13.39
C PRO A 199 7.75 8.26 -12.52
N SER A 200 7.45 9.50 -12.15
CA SER A 200 8.29 10.26 -11.21
C SER A 200 8.31 9.65 -9.82
N VAL A 201 7.17 9.10 -9.40
CA VAL A 201 6.97 8.43 -8.11
C VAL A 201 6.20 7.13 -8.35
N ILE A 202 6.59 6.07 -7.67
CA ILE A 202 5.81 4.87 -7.46
C ILE A 202 5.67 4.70 -5.94
N LEU A 203 4.44 4.55 -5.46
CA LEU A 203 4.11 4.37 -4.05
C LEU A 203 3.25 3.13 -3.90
N THR A 204 3.64 2.24 -2.99
CA THR A 204 2.86 1.03 -2.68
C THR A 204 2.63 0.89 -1.19
N ALA A 205 1.48 0.35 -0.83
CA ALA A 205 1.16 -0.03 0.54
C ALA A 205 0.60 -1.45 0.55
N THR A 206 1.05 -2.24 1.51
CA THR A 206 0.61 -3.63 1.69
C THR A 206 0.36 -3.90 3.16
N PHE A 207 -0.80 -4.43 3.48
CA PHE A 207 -1.12 -4.87 4.84
C PHE A 207 -0.20 -6.03 5.26
N VAL A 208 0.36 -5.93 6.45
CA VAL A 208 1.27 -6.93 7.03
C VAL A 208 0.54 -7.77 8.08
N SER A 209 -0.11 -7.10 9.04
CA SER A 209 -0.82 -7.76 10.14
C SER A 209 -1.83 -6.81 10.79
N SER A 210 -2.70 -7.34 11.64
CA SER A 210 -3.41 -6.52 12.63
C SER A 210 -2.40 -5.84 13.58
N VAL A 211 -2.83 -4.76 14.22
CA VAL A 211 -2.02 -4.09 15.25
C VAL A 211 -1.80 -5.10 16.39
N PRO A 212 -0.55 -5.33 16.85
CA PRO A 212 -0.30 -6.16 18.03
C PRO A 212 -1.00 -5.58 19.27
N GLU A 213 -1.57 -6.47 20.09
CA GLU A 213 -2.15 -6.14 21.39
C GLU A 213 -1.07 -5.71 22.39
#